data_dfeee29a519a4949b66a15328a78d24f
#
_entry.id   dfeee29a519a4949b66a15328a78d24f
#
_cell.length_a   1.000
_cell.length_b   1.000
_cell.length_c   1.000
_cell.angle_alpha   90.00
_cell.angle_beta   90.00
_cell.angle_gamma   90.00
#
_symmetry.space_group_name_H-M   'P 1'
#
loop_
_entity.id
_entity.type
_entity.pdbx_description
1 polymer ?
#
loop_
_entity_poly.entity_id
_entity_poly.type
_entity_poly.pdbx_seq_one_letter_code
_entity_poly.pdbx_strand_id
1 'polypeptide(L)'
;MLMKSNENVVPLDGARSPAATGRQIGAILMDEGKLTASDAEQVLARQRELGWRFGEAAIELNLITDAELREALAKQYEFPYLVSGPDGVSKELIAAWDPFHPTVEELRVIRTQLLMRWFNPEAGRRTLAITSASPREGRSFIAANLAVVYSQLGQRTLLIDADFRAPRQQSIFNVPDRFGLSSALSGRAELSTALPVSGLTGLSVLPAGPVPPNPLELLSRASFAALLAKAQCEYYIVIIDTPPLGLYADAQCVAFRAADALLVTRQHQTRLADTERAVRDLTDASARVVGTLMNTY
;
A
#
# COMPACT_ATOMS: atom_id res chain seq x y z
N MET A 1 -11.18 -40.56 30.86
CA MET A 1 -11.60 -39.16 31.00
C MET A 1 -11.12 -38.43 29.77
N LEU A 2 -12.02 -38.32 28.78
CA LEU A 2 -11.71 -37.84 27.42
C LEU A 2 -11.66 -36.32 27.41
N MET A 3 -10.52 -35.73 27.03
CA MET A 3 -10.40 -34.28 26.74
C MET A 3 -11.06 -34.00 25.39
N LYS A 4 -12.07 -33.13 25.40
CA LYS A 4 -12.70 -32.58 24.19
C LYS A 4 -11.78 -31.52 23.60
N SER A 5 -11.40 -31.71 22.35
CA SER A 5 -10.80 -30.70 21.48
C SER A 5 -11.82 -29.61 21.21
N ASN A 6 -11.49 -28.37 21.59
CA ASN A 6 -12.28 -27.20 21.24
C ASN A 6 -11.77 -26.68 19.87
N GLU A 7 -12.47 -27.05 18.82
CA GLU A 7 -12.41 -26.39 17.52
C GLU A 7 -13.25 -25.09 17.61
N ASN A 8 -12.59 -23.96 17.81
CA ASN A 8 -13.15 -22.65 17.50
C ASN A 8 -12.31 -22.02 16.36
N VAL A 9 -12.54 -22.52 15.16
CA VAL A 9 -12.23 -21.78 13.96
C VAL A 9 -13.35 -20.76 13.78
N VAL A 10 -13.07 -19.49 14.05
CA VAL A 10 -13.98 -18.39 13.71
C VAL A 10 -13.95 -18.23 12.20
N PRO A 11 -15.08 -18.36 11.49
CA PRO A 11 -15.11 -18.08 10.04
C PRO A 11 -14.81 -16.60 9.80
N LEU A 12 -13.98 -16.31 8.80
CA LEU A 12 -13.79 -14.98 8.24
C LEU A 12 -15.05 -14.59 7.44
N ASP A 13 -16.14 -14.31 8.16
CA ASP A 13 -17.38 -13.81 7.57
C ASP A 13 -17.36 -12.28 7.60
N GLY A 14 -17.21 -11.69 6.43
CA GLY A 14 -17.29 -10.23 6.21
C GLY A 14 -16.94 -9.78 4.80
N ALA A 15 -16.33 -10.62 3.98
CA ALA A 15 -16.20 -10.35 2.56
C ALA A 15 -17.38 -11.00 1.84
N ARG A 16 -18.36 -10.21 1.39
CA ARG A 16 -19.27 -10.64 0.33
C ARG A 16 -18.39 -11.03 -0.85
N SER A 17 -18.28 -12.33 -1.08
CA SER A 17 -17.77 -12.87 -2.34
C SER A 17 -18.66 -12.29 -3.44
N PRO A 18 -18.16 -11.39 -4.34
CA PRO A 18 -18.86 -11.15 -5.56
C PRO A 18 -18.85 -12.49 -6.26
N ALA A 19 -20.01 -12.92 -6.76
CA ALA A 19 -20.12 -14.09 -7.59
C ALA A 19 -19.00 -13.98 -8.65
N ALA A 20 -18.03 -14.88 -8.58
CA ALA A 20 -16.95 -14.97 -9.55
C ALA A 20 -17.63 -15.13 -10.91
N THR A 21 -17.76 -14.08 -11.66
CA THR A 21 -18.02 -14.12 -13.08
C THR A 21 -16.74 -14.67 -13.67
N GLY A 22 -16.66 -16.00 -13.76
CA GLY A 22 -15.55 -16.71 -14.38
C GLY A 22 -15.52 -16.44 -15.89
N ARG A 23 -15.36 -15.16 -16.26
CA ARG A 23 -15.14 -14.76 -17.65
C ARG A 23 -13.78 -15.28 -18.05
N GLN A 24 -13.78 -16.14 -19.05
CA GLN A 24 -12.53 -16.63 -19.63
C GLN A 24 -11.76 -15.47 -20.25
N ILE A 25 -10.44 -15.49 -20.17
CA ILE A 25 -9.56 -14.44 -20.67
C ILE A 25 -9.82 -14.06 -22.12
N GLY A 26 -10.18 -15.03 -22.97
CA GLY A 26 -10.55 -14.79 -24.37
C GLY A 26 -11.79 -13.90 -24.50
N ALA A 27 -12.79 -14.07 -23.63
CA ALA A 27 -13.99 -13.24 -23.65
C ALA A 27 -13.67 -11.79 -23.22
N ILE A 28 -12.79 -11.60 -22.23
CA ILE A 28 -12.36 -10.28 -21.80
C ILE A 28 -11.63 -9.55 -22.94
N LEU A 29 -10.71 -10.23 -23.62
CA LEU A 29 -9.96 -9.65 -24.74
C LEU A 29 -10.85 -9.32 -25.93
N MET A 30 -11.90 -10.11 -26.19
CA MET A 30 -12.89 -9.81 -27.23
C MET A 30 -13.79 -8.62 -26.85
N ASP A 31 -14.26 -8.55 -25.61
CA ASP A 31 -15.08 -7.43 -25.10
C ASP A 31 -14.33 -6.10 -25.20
N GLU A 32 -12.99 -6.14 -25.08
CA GLU A 32 -12.11 -4.97 -25.21
C GLU A 32 -11.70 -4.66 -26.66
N GLY A 33 -12.14 -5.47 -27.60
CA GLY A 33 -11.79 -5.31 -29.01
C GLY A 33 -10.32 -5.62 -29.34
N LYS A 34 -9.61 -6.31 -28.42
CA LYS A 34 -8.22 -6.74 -28.61
C LYS A 34 -8.12 -8.00 -29.47
N LEU A 35 -9.16 -8.85 -29.44
CA LEU A 35 -9.28 -10.05 -30.28
C LEU A 35 -10.62 -10.05 -31.00
N THR A 36 -10.62 -10.49 -32.23
CA THR A 36 -11.85 -10.85 -32.94
C THR A 36 -12.28 -12.29 -32.61
N ALA A 37 -13.50 -12.66 -32.93
CA ALA A 37 -13.94 -14.06 -32.77
C ALA A 37 -13.08 -15.03 -33.60
N SER A 38 -12.66 -14.62 -34.79
CA SER A 38 -11.77 -15.41 -35.65
C SER A 38 -10.39 -15.60 -35.03
N ASP A 39 -9.84 -14.55 -34.39
CA ASP A 39 -8.56 -14.64 -33.71
C ASP A 39 -8.64 -15.59 -32.51
N ALA A 40 -9.72 -15.52 -31.74
CA ALA A 40 -9.94 -16.43 -30.61
C ALA A 40 -10.02 -17.91 -31.05
N GLU A 41 -10.64 -18.20 -32.21
CA GLU A 41 -10.65 -19.55 -32.77
C GLU A 41 -9.25 -20.03 -33.17
N GLN A 42 -8.43 -19.15 -33.78
CA GLN A 42 -7.04 -19.47 -34.12
C GLN A 42 -6.20 -19.76 -32.86
N VAL A 43 -6.37 -18.94 -31.81
CA VAL A 43 -5.69 -19.16 -30.52
C VAL A 43 -6.09 -20.50 -29.89
N LEU A 44 -7.38 -20.85 -29.92
CA LEU A 44 -7.87 -22.14 -29.41
C LEU A 44 -7.32 -23.32 -30.20
N ALA A 45 -7.24 -23.21 -31.51
CA ALA A 45 -6.61 -24.24 -32.35
C ALA A 45 -5.12 -24.42 -31.96
N ARG A 46 -4.38 -23.31 -31.88
CA ARG A 46 -2.95 -23.32 -31.51
C ARG A 46 -2.71 -23.84 -30.10
N GLN A 47 -3.57 -23.49 -29.16
CA GLN A 47 -3.55 -24.02 -27.79
C GLN A 47 -3.67 -25.56 -27.76
N ARG A 48 -4.56 -26.10 -28.58
CA ARG A 48 -4.75 -27.59 -28.67
C ARG A 48 -3.54 -28.28 -29.26
N GLU A 49 -2.92 -27.67 -30.28
CA GLU A 49 -1.74 -28.22 -30.95
C GLU A 49 -0.51 -28.27 -30.01
N LEU A 50 -0.27 -27.23 -29.25
CA LEU A 50 0.94 -27.06 -28.45
C LEU A 50 0.77 -27.41 -26.97
N GLY A 51 -0.48 -27.58 -26.48
CA GLY A 51 -0.78 -27.78 -25.06
C GLY A 51 -0.50 -26.53 -24.20
N TRP A 52 -0.39 -25.37 -24.81
CA TRP A 52 -0.09 -24.10 -24.13
C TRP A 52 -1.32 -23.47 -23.49
N ARG A 53 -1.11 -22.42 -22.67
CA ARG A 53 -2.22 -21.61 -22.16
C ARG A 53 -2.71 -20.66 -23.25
N PHE A 54 -3.98 -20.26 -23.19
CA PHE A 54 -4.61 -19.35 -24.16
C PHE A 54 -3.77 -18.08 -24.41
N GLY A 55 -3.31 -17.44 -23.32
CA GLY A 55 -2.51 -16.22 -23.42
C GLY A 55 -1.15 -16.43 -24.11
N GLU A 56 -0.47 -17.53 -23.82
CA GLU A 56 0.80 -17.89 -24.46
C GLU A 56 0.64 -18.11 -25.96
N ALA A 57 -0.42 -18.82 -26.35
CA ALA A 57 -0.74 -19.05 -27.75
C ALA A 57 -1.13 -17.75 -28.49
N ALA A 58 -1.85 -16.84 -27.82
CA ALA A 58 -2.22 -15.56 -28.41
C ALA A 58 -1.02 -14.63 -28.64
N ILE A 59 -0.04 -14.65 -27.73
CA ILE A 59 1.22 -13.90 -27.89
C ILE A 59 2.07 -14.50 -29.00
N GLU A 60 2.21 -15.83 -29.06
CA GLU A 60 2.98 -16.51 -30.12
C GLU A 60 2.42 -16.19 -31.50
N LEU A 61 1.11 -16.10 -31.63
CA LEU A 61 0.43 -15.70 -32.89
C LEU A 61 0.53 -14.19 -33.15
N ASN A 62 1.17 -13.40 -32.27
CA ASN A 62 1.26 -11.93 -32.35
C ASN A 62 -0.12 -11.24 -32.41
N LEU A 63 -1.15 -11.84 -31.85
CA LEU A 63 -2.50 -11.29 -31.80
C LEU A 63 -2.70 -10.33 -30.62
N ILE A 64 -1.95 -10.54 -29.53
CA ILE A 64 -1.90 -9.66 -28.36
C ILE A 64 -0.46 -9.49 -27.88
N THR A 65 -0.21 -8.42 -27.18
CA THR A 65 1.05 -8.17 -26.46
C THR A 65 1.03 -8.80 -25.04
N ASP A 66 2.21 -8.98 -24.45
CA ASP A 66 2.33 -9.40 -23.07
C ASP A 66 1.65 -8.42 -22.09
N ALA A 67 1.66 -7.12 -22.38
CA ALA A 67 0.97 -6.11 -21.61
C ALA A 67 -0.55 -6.28 -21.65
N GLU A 68 -1.13 -6.54 -22.82
CA GLU A 68 -2.57 -6.79 -22.97
C GLU A 68 -3.00 -8.09 -22.31
N LEU A 69 -2.16 -9.12 -22.33
CA LEU A 69 -2.41 -10.37 -21.58
C LEU A 69 -2.47 -10.09 -20.07
N ARG A 70 -1.50 -9.33 -19.54
CA ARG A 70 -1.48 -8.97 -18.11
C ARG A 70 -2.70 -8.16 -17.70
N GLU A 71 -3.12 -7.22 -18.55
CA GLU A 71 -4.33 -6.42 -18.35
C GLU A 71 -5.57 -7.31 -18.26
N ALA A 72 -5.75 -8.22 -19.21
CA ALA A 72 -6.89 -9.12 -19.23
C ALA A 72 -6.87 -10.10 -18.03
N LEU A 73 -5.70 -10.59 -17.63
CA LEU A 73 -5.54 -11.42 -16.42
C LEU A 73 -5.92 -10.64 -15.16
N ALA A 74 -5.48 -9.40 -15.03
CA ALA A 74 -5.82 -8.59 -13.87
C ALA A 74 -7.33 -8.33 -13.76
N LYS A 75 -8.02 -8.10 -14.87
CA LYS A 75 -9.48 -8.00 -14.92
C LYS A 75 -10.16 -9.32 -14.58
N GLN A 76 -9.65 -10.43 -15.09
CA GLN A 76 -10.18 -11.77 -14.79
C GLN A 76 -10.13 -12.09 -13.30
N TYR A 77 -9.06 -11.67 -12.62
CA TYR A 77 -8.86 -11.89 -11.18
C TYR A 77 -9.29 -10.69 -10.32
N GLU A 78 -9.97 -9.70 -10.92
CA GLU A 78 -10.39 -8.45 -10.24
C GLU A 78 -9.23 -7.78 -9.47
N PHE A 79 -8.02 -7.88 -9.99
CA PHE A 79 -6.82 -7.36 -9.35
C PHE A 79 -6.71 -5.84 -9.58
N PRO A 80 -6.82 -4.99 -8.53
CA PRO A 80 -6.86 -3.55 -8.70
C PRO A 80 -5.48 -2.99 -9.06
N TYR A 81 -5.36 -2.40 -10.26
CA TYR A 81 -4.21 -1.61 -10.70
C TYR A 81 -4.64 -0.57 -11.76
N LEU A 82 -3.77 0.39 -12.04
CA LEU A 82 -4.04 1.45 -13.01
C LEU A 82 -3.66 0.99 -14.41
N VAL A 83 -4.64 0.60 -15.20
CA VAL A 83 -4.48 0.05 -16.56
C VAL A 83 -3.80 1.02 -17.53
N SER A 84 -4.09 2.32 -17.39
CA SER A 84 -3.57 3.35 -18.29
C SER A 84 -2.12 3.78 -18.02
N GLY A 85 -1.38 3.04 -17.18
CA GLY A 85 -0.03 3.41 -16.77
C GLY A 85 -0.01 4.54 -15.74
N PRO A 86 1.07 5.30 -15.65
CA PRO A 86 1.25 6.34 -14.62
C PRO A 86 0.46 7.63 -14.91
N ASP A 87 -0.49 7.64 -15.87
CA ASP A 87 -1.29 8.82 -16.17
C ASP A 87 -2.11 9.22 -14.94
N GLY A 88 -1.80 10.41 -14.43
CA GLY A 88 -2.45 10.96 -13.25
C GLY A 88 -1.83 10.60 -11.90
N VAL A 89 -0.83 9.71 -11.82
CA VAL A 89 -0.06 9.41 -10.62
C VAL A 89 1.44 9.48 -10.88
N SER A 90 2.27 9.53 -9.83
CA SER A 90 3.72 9.50 -10.00
C SER A 90 4.21 8.15 -10.53
N LYS A 91 5.26 8.18 -11.36
CA LYS A 91 5.98 6.96 -11.78
C LYS A 91 6.55 6.17 -10.60
N GLU A 92 6.77 6.82 -9.45
CA GLU A 92 7.22 6.17 -8.22
C GLU A 92 6.16 5.21 -7.63
N LEU A 93 4.89 5.35 -7.98
CA LEU A 93 3.81 4.48 -7.50
C LEU A 93 3.74 3.19 -8.32
N ILE A 94 4.88 2.50 -8.43
CA ILE A 94 5.07 1.34 -9.31
C ILE A 94 4.08 0.20 -9.04
N ALA A 95 3.71 -0.03 -7.78
CA ALA A 95 2.75 -1.05 -7.40
C ALA A 95 1.33 -0.81 -7.96
N ALA A 96 1.03 0.43 -8.37
CA ALA A 96 -0.27 0.80 -8.90
C ALA A 96 -0.38 0.58 -10.41
N TRP A 97 0.70 0.78 -11.18
CA TRP A 97 0.63 0.74 -12.64
C TRP A 97 1.47 -0.37 -13.29
N ASP A 98 2.49 -0.90 -12.60
CA ASP A 98 3.24 -2.09 -13.04
C ASP A 98 3.29 -3.15 -11.93
N PRO A 99 2.16 -3.81 -11.65
CA PRO A 99 2.05 -4.73 -10.52
C PRO A 99 2.91 -6.00 -10.66
N PHE A 100 3.49 -6.24 -11.83
CA PHE A 100 4.35 -7.40 -12.12
C PHE A 100 5.85 -7.05 -12.08
N HIS A 101 6.19 -5.80 -11.80
CA HIS A 101 7.59 -5.39 -11.64
C HIS A 101 8.26 -6.14 -10.47
N PRO A 102 9.54 -6.55 -10.59
CA PRO A 102 10.25 -7.28 -9.53
C PRO A 102 10.21 -6.59 -8.16
N THR A 103 10.36 -5.26 -8.12
CA THR A 103 10.27 -4.48 -6.89
C THR A 103 8.89 -4.59 -6.21
N VAL A 104 7.82 -4.75 -7.00
CA VAL A 104 6.47 -4.93 -6.43
C VAL A 104 6.35 -6.30 -5.77
N GLU A 105 7.00 -7.31 -6.32
CA GLU A 105 7.06 -8.63 -5.68
C GLU A 105 7.82 -8.58 -4.36
N GLU A 106 8.94 -7.83 -4.29
CA GLU A 106 9.64 -7.57 -3.03
C GLU A 106 8.73 -6.86 -2.00
N LEU A 107 7.95 -5.88 -2.43
CA LEU A 107 6.96 -5.20 -1.57
C LEU A 107 5.86 -6.15 -1.06
N ARG A 108 5.42 -7.12 -1.88
CA ARG A 108 4.48 -8.18 -1.47
C ARG A 108 5.10 -9.11 -0.44
N VAL A 109 6.38 -9.44 -0.58
CA VAL A 109 7.13 -10.22 0.43
C VAL A 109 7.18 -9.45 1.75
N ILE A 110 7.52 -8.15 1.72
CA ILE A 110 7.53 -7.28 2.92
C ILE A 110 6.14 -7.25 3.56
N ARG A 111 5.08 -6.99 2.79
CA ARG A 111 3.69 -7.03 3.27
C ARG A 111 3.38 -8.36 3.95
N THR A 112 3.74 -9.49 3.33
CA THR A 112 3.50 -10.83 3.88
C THR A 112 4.23 -11.02 5.21
N GLN A 113 5.50 -10.60 5.30
CA GLN A 113 6.26 -10.66 6.56
C GLN A 113 5.60 -9.80 7.66
N LEU A 114 5.14 -8.60 7.31
CA LEU A 114 4.42 -7.72 8.24
C LEU A 114 3.10 -8.34 8.71
N LEU A 115 2.32 -8.96 7.82
CA LEU A 115 1.08 -9.66 8.16
C LEU A 115 1.33 -10.84 9.12
N MET A 116 2.39 -11.63 8.89
CA MET A 116 2.68 -12.82 9.68
C MET A 116 3.29 -12.50 11.05
N ARG A 117 4.09 -11.43 11.15
CA ARG A 117 4.92 -11.18 12.34
C ARG A 117 4.44 -10.02 13.20
N TRP A 118 3.79 -9.05 12.60
CA TRP A 118 3.43 -7.82 13.28
C TRP A 118 1.93 -7.60 13.36
N PHE A 119 1.22 -7.72 12.24
CA PHE A 119 -0.18 -7.36 12.13
C PHE A 119 -1.05 -8.21 13.04
N ASN A 120 -1.78 -7.57 13.95
CA ASN A 120 -2.72 -8.23 14.84
C ASN A 120 -3.81 -7.23 15.24
N PRO A 121 -4.95 -7.21 14.51
CA PRO A 121 -6.05 -6.28 14.77
C PRO A 121 -6.64 -6.39 16.18
N GLU A 122 -6.70 -7.59 16.75
CA GLU A 122 -7.23 -7.83 18.09
C GLU A 122 -6.32 -7.21 19.17
N ALA A 123 -5.02 -7.21 18.95
CA ALA A 123 -4.04 -6.54 19.80
C ALA A 123 -3.82 -5.07 19.44
N GLY A 124 -4.68 -4.47 18.59
CA GLY A 124 -4.57 -3.07 18.13
C GLY A 124 -3.42 -2.79 17.16
N ARG A 125 -2.72 -3.83 16.68
CA ARG A 125 -1.56 -3.70 15.78
C ARG A 125 -2.03 -3.60 14.33
N ARG A 126 -2.45 -2.41 13.93
CA ARG A 126 -2.90 -2.10 12.56
C ARG A 126 -2.43 -0.73 12.06
N THR A 127 -1.61 -0.02 12.85
CA THR A 127 -1.05 1.27 12.49
C THR A 127 0.47 1.17 12.46
N LEU A 128 1.09 1.56 11.34
CA LEU A 128 2.53 1.44 11.11
C LEU A 128 3.12 2.77 10.66
N ALA A 129 4.03 3.34 11.42
CA ALA A 129 4.82 4.47 10.98
C ALA A 129 5.99 4.00 10.11
N ILE A 130 6.18 4.63 8.96
CA ILE A 130 7.34 4.40 8.08
C ILE A 130 8.31 5.54 8.31
N THR A 131 9.48 5.23 8.82
CA THR A 131 10.50 6.22 9.17
C THR A 131 11.90 5.83 8.69
N SER A 132 12.87 6.73 8.84
CA SER A 132 14.27 6.47 8.51
C SER A 132 15.21 7.34 9.35
N ALA A 133 16.50 6.97 9.39
CA ALA A 133 17.51 7.77 10.08
C ALA A 133 17.76 9.11 9.37
N SER A 134 17.80 9.10 8.02
CA SER A 134 18.24 10.26 7.22
C SER A 134 17.23 10.58 6.09
N PRO A 135 17.30 11.78 5.51
CA PRO A 135 16.53 12.13 4.32
C PRO A 135 16.88 11.25 3.11
N ARG A 136 15.94 11.11 2.17
CA ARG A 136 16.13 10.43 0.88
C ARG A 136 16.47 8.94 0.99
N GLU A 137 16.03 8.27 2.04
CA GLU A 137 16.18 6.82 2.21
C GLU A 137 15.01 6.01 1.61
N GLY A 138 13.99 6.67 1.04
CA GLY A 138 12.89 6.03 0.32
C GLY A 138 11.63 5.83 1.15
N ARG A 139 11.47 6.45 2.34
CA ARG A 139 10.28 6.34 3.21
C ARG A 139 8.97 6.48 2.45
N SER A 140 8.79 7.66 1.79
CA SER A 140 7.54 8.00 1.11
C SER A 140 7.23 7.05 -0.05
N PHE A 141 8.26 6.59 -0.78
CA PHE A 141 8.14 5.56 -1.80
C PHE A 141 7.64 4.23 -1.19
N ILE A 142 8.27 3.79 -0.09
CA ILE A 142 7.88 2.55 0.60
C ILE A 142 6.48 2.68 1.19
N ALA A 143 6.15 3.79 1.85
CA ALA A 143 4.82 4.01 2.43
C ALA A 143 3.72 3.97 1.36
N ALA A 144 3.91 4.68 0.23
CA ALA A 144 2.97 4.72 -0.87
C ALA A 144 2.74 3.33 -1.50
N ASN A 145 3.82 2.65 -1.87
CA ASN A 145 3.72 1.35 -2.53
C ASN A 145 3.25 0.24 -1.59
N LEU A 146 3.63 0.25 -0.31
CA LEU A 146 3.04 -0.65 0.69
C LEU A 146 1.53 -0.43 0.84
N ALA A 147 1.06 0.82 0.85
CA ALA A 147 -0.37 1.11 0.91
C ALA A 147 -1.13 0.52 -0.29
N VAL A 148 -0.55 0.61 -1.49
CA VAL A 148 -1.11 -0.02 -2.69
C VAL A 148 -1.16 -1.54 -2.55
N VAL A 149 -0.05 -2.21 -2.22
CA VAL A 149 -0.03 -3.68 -2.14
C VAL A 149 -0.88 -4.22 -0.98
N TYR A 150 -1.15 -3.43 0.07
CA TYR A 150 -2.14 -3.80 1.08
C TYR A 150 -3.58 -3.67 0.55
N SER A 151 -3.92 -2.58 -0.16
CA SER A 151 -5.25 -2.41 -0.73
C SER A 151 -5.58 -3.50 -1.76
N GLN A 152 -4.58 -3.99 -2.48
CA GLN A 152 -4.70 -5.10 -3.43
C GLN A 152 -5.11 -6.44 -2.79
N LEU A 153 -5.10 -6.56 -1.46
CA LEU A 153 -5.70 -7.68 -0.73
C LEU A 153 -7.23 -7.53 -0.55
N GLY A 154 -7.85 -6.49 -1.12
CA GLY A 154 -9.26 -6.17 -0.90
C GLY A 154 -9.53 -5.54 0.47
N GLN A 155 -8.50 -5.15 1.23
CA GLN A 155 -8.63 -4.59 2.56
C GLN A 155 -8.60 -3.06 2.54
N ARG A 156 -9.48 -2.43 3.33
CA ARG A 156 -9.51 -0.97 3.46
C ARG A 156 -8.20 -0.46 4.06
N THR A 157 -7.45 0.30 3.29
CA THR A 157 -6.11 0.81 3.63
C THR A 157 -6.13 2.33 3.66
N LEU A 158 -5.58 2.92 4.72
CA LEU A 158 -5.35 4.36 4.82
C LEU A 158 -3.85 4.66 4.80
N LEU A 159 -3.44 5.55 3.92
CA LEU A 159 -2.12 6.18 3.95
C LEU A 159 -2.26 7.61 4.48
N ILE A 160 -1.50 7.95 5.50
CA ILE A 160 -1.44 9.29 6.09
C ILE A 160 -0.07 9.90 5.80
N ASP A 161 -0.03 11.10 5.23
CA ASP A 161 1.20 11.89 5.13
C ASP A 161 1.36 12.74 6.40
N ALA A 162 2.27 12.34 7.28
CA ALA A 162 2.63 13.08 8.48
C ALA A 162 4.00 13.81 8.37
N ASP A 163 4.60 13.80 7.17
CA ASP A 163 5.78 14.62 6.88
C ASP A 163 5.39 16.05 6.52
N PHE A 164 5.07 16.86 7.52
CA PHE A 164 4.76 18.28 7.32
C PHE A 164 5.95 19.12 6.84
N ARG A 165 7.18 18.58 6.87
CA ARG A 165 8.42 19.27 6.47
C ARG A 165 8.68 19.18 4.97
N ALA A 166 8.40 18.00 4.40
CA ALA A 166 8.57 17.70 2.98
C ALA A 166 7.49 16.72 2.49
N PRO A 167 6.21 17.15 2.53
CA PRO A 167 5.10 16.27 2.19
C PRO A 167 5.19 15.81 0.72
N ARG A 168 4.88 14.54 0.46
CA ARG A 168 5.04 13.96 -0.87
C ARG A 168 3.83 13.16 -1.35
N GLN A 169 2.98 12.67 -0.46
CA GLN A 169 1.93 11.75 -0.85
C GLN A 169 0.90 12.39 -1.79
N GLN A 170 0.62 13.69 -1.64
CA GLN A 170 -0.25 14.42 -2.57
C GLN A 170 0.29 14.43 -4.00
N SER A 171 1.61 14.52 -4.19
CA SER A 171 2.23 14.50 -5.52
C SER A 171 2.40 13.08 -6.06
N ILE A 172 2.64 12.09 -5.20
CA ILE A 172 2.76 10.67 -5.59
C ILE A 172 1.41 10.16 -6.11
N PHE A 173 0.31 10.47 -5.42
CA PHE A 173 -1.05 10.02 -5.76
C PHE A 173 -1.83 11.01 -6.62
N ASN A 174 -1.25 12.16 -6.93
CA ASN A 174 -1.90 13.26 -7.65
C ASN A 174 -3.26 13.63 -7.03
N VAL A 175 -3.28 13.79 -5.72
CA VAL A 175 -4.48 14.18 -4.97
C VAL A 175 -4.37 15.62 -4.49
N PRO A 176 -5.50 16.36 -4.37
CA PRO A 176 -5.49 17.73 -3.85
C PRO A 176 -5.06 17.75 -2.37
N ASP A 177 -4.30 18.78 -1.99
CA ASP A 177 -3.74 18.98 -0.65
C ASP A 177 -4.37 20.17 0.12
N ARG A 178 -5.48 20.70 -0.40
CA ARG A 178 -6.18 21.83 0.24
C ARG A 178 -6.61 21.52 1.68
N PHE A 179 -7.01 20.29 1.94
CA PHE A 179 -7.33 19.75 3.26
C PHE A 179 -6.54 18.46 3.45
N GLY A 180 -6.09 18.20 4.68
CA GLY A 180 -5.33 17.03 5.00
C GLY A 180 -5.14 16.87 6.50
N LEU A 181 -4.11 16.13 6.91
CA LEU A 181 -3.83 15.84 8.32
C LEU A 181 -3.71 17.12 9.16
N SER A 182 -3.00 18.16 8.68
CA SER A 182 -2.85 19.43 9.41
C SER A 182 -4.19 20.13 9.65
N SER A 183 -5.11 20.06 8.68
CA SER A 183 -6.46 20.60 8.80
C SER A 183 -7.30 19.81 9.80
N ALA A 184 -7.21 18.48 9.76
CA ALA A 184 -7.90 17.59 10.69
C ALA A 184 -7.42 17.80 12.14
N LEU A 185 -6.11 17.87 12.37
CA LEU A 185 -5.53 18.06 13.70
C LEU A 185 -5.82 19.45 14.28
N SER A 186 -6.07 20.44 13.43
CA SER A 186 -6.46 21.80 13.85
C SER A 186 -7.98 21.99 13.98
N GLY A 187 -8.79 20.94 13.79
CA GLY A 187 -10.25 20.99 13.90
C GLY A 187 -10.95 21.67 12.71
N ARG A 188 -10.24 21.87 11.58
CA ARG A 188 -10.80 22.49 10.37
C ARG A 188 -11.29 21.47 9.33
N ALA A 189 -11.04 20.18 9.58
CA ALA A 189 -11.46 19.07 8.75
C ALA A 189 -11.63 17.80 9.62
N GLU A 190 -12.18 16.75 9.03
CA GLU A 190 -12.34 15.45 9.67
C GLU A 190 -11.55 14.37 8.93
N LEU A 191 -11.49 13.13 9.47
CA LEU A 191 -10.91 11.97 8.79
C LEU A 191 -11.60 11.68 7.44
N SER A 192 -12.86 12.05 7.31
CA SER A 192 -13.63 11.98 6.04
C SER A 192 -13.00 12.78 4.89
N THR A 193 -12.02 13.65 5.16
CA THR A 193 -11.20 14.30 4.13
C THR A 193 -10.12 13.39 3.52
N ALA A 194 -9.94 12.16 4.00
CA ALA A 194 -9.13 11.16 3.33
C ALA A 194 -9.75 10.85 1.96
N LEU A 195 -8.92 10.94 0.92
CA LEU A 195 -9.35 10.88 -0.47
C LEU A 195 -9.23 9.45 -1.01
N PRO A 196 -10.30 8.84 -1.51
CA PRO A 196 -10.20 7.56 -2.20
C PRO A 196 -9.36 7.71 -3.47
N VAL A 197 -8.48 6.77 -3.73
CA VAL A 197 -7.65 6.77 -4.94
C VAL A 197 -8.41 6.10 -6.07
N SER A 198 -8.65 6.86 -7.14
CA SER A 198 -9.35 6.33 -8.33
C SER A 198 -8.58 5.14 -8.92
N GLY A 199 -9.29 4.07 -9.24
CA GLY A 199 -8.69 2.84 -9.80
C GLY A 199 -8.02 1.90 -8.78
N LEU A 200 -7.83 2.33 -7.52
CA LEU A 200 -7.26 1.50 -6.44
C LEU A 200 -8.31 1.30 -5.34
N THR A 201 -9.22 0.36 -5.58
CA THR A 201 -10.32 0.08 -4.64
C THR A 201 -9.79 -0.24 -3.25
N GLY A 202 -10.39 0.39 -2.23
CA GLY A 202 -10.01 0.18 -0.84
C GLY A 202 -8.86 1.05 -0.33
N LEU A 203 -8.16 1.80 -1.20
CA LEU A 203 -7.11 2.74 -0.79
C LEU A 203 -7.65 4.16 -0.62
N SER A 204 -7.35 4.76 0.53
CA SER A 204 -7.57 6.18 0.79
C SER A 204 -6.26 6.84 1.20
N VAL A 205 -6.04 8.09 0.80
CA VAL A 205 -4.88 8.90 1.15
C VAL A 205 -5.35 10.14 1.91
N LEU A 206 -4.78 10.36 3.09
CA LEU A 206 -4.91 11.61 3.83
C LEU A 206 -3.60 12.40 3.63
N PRO A 207 -3.56 13.39 2.72
CA PRO A 207 -2.38 14.18 2.48
C PRO A 207 -2.03 15.02 3.71
N ALA A 208 -0.82 15.58 3.76
CA ALA A 208 -0.40 16.45 4.84
C ALA A 208 -1.30 17.68 5.00
N GLY A 209 -1.80 18.21 3.88
CA GLY A 209 -2.52 19.48 3.83
C GLY A 209 -1.59 20.68 3.95
N PRO A 210 -2.12 21.88 4.23
CA PRO A 210 -1.31 23.08 4.37
C PRO A 210 -0.25 22.94 5.46
N VAL A 211 1.00 23.32 5.14
CA VAL A 211 2.14 23.19 6.07
C VAL A 211 1.90 24.07 7.31
N PRO A 212 1.83 23.46 8.52
CA PRO A 212 1.64 24.24 9.75
C PRO A 212 2.95 24.90 10.18
N PRO A 213 2.89 26.06 10.88
CA PRO A 213 4.09 26.71 11.41
C PRO A 213 4.74 25.92 12.55
N ASN A 214 4.00 25.03 13.19
CA ASN A 214 4.38 24.27 14.38
C ASN A 214 4.04 22.76 14.21
N PRO A 215 4.75 22.02 13.34
CA PRO A 215 4.47 20.62 13.04
C PRO A 215 4.45 19.71 14.27
N LEU A 216 5.49 19.78 15.10
CA LEU A 216 5.64 18.90 16.27
C LEU A 216 4.50 19.10 17.29
N GLU A 217 4.16 20.34 17.60
CA GLU A 217 3.08 20.66 18.55
C GLU A 217 1.73 20.14 18.03
N LEU A 218 1.52 20.21 16.71
CA LEU A 218 0.30 19.74 16.09
C LEU A 218 0.18 18.20 16.18
N LEU A 219 1.26 17.48 15.89
CA LEU A 219 1.35 16.02 16.00
C LEU A 219 1.26 15.52 17.45
N SER A 220 1.67 16.35 18.43
CA SER A 220 1.63 16.00 19.85
C SER A 220 0.22 16.09 20.45
N ARG A 221 -0.73 16.74 19.79
CA ARG A 221 -2.09 16.95 20.32
C ARG A 221 -2.87 15.65 20.49
N ALA A 222 -3.79 15.66 21.43
CA ALA A 222 -4.74 14.56 21.64
C ALA A 222 -5.63 14.28 20.40
N SER A 223 -5.84 15.31 19.56
CA SER A 223 -6.57 15.17 18.28
C SER A 223 -5.93 14.15 17.32
N PHE A 224 -4.59 13.99 17.35
CA PHE A 224 -3.94 12.99 16.52
C PHE A 224 -4.22 11.57 17.04
N ALA A 225 -4.16 11.34 18.35
CA ALA A 225 -4.55 10.05 18.92
C ALA A 225 -6.02 9.70 18.63
N ALA A 226 -6.92 10.69 18.74
CA ALA A 226 -8.34 10.50 18.42
C ALA A 226 -8.56 10.19 16.93
N LEU A 227 -7.82 10.87 16.02
CA LEU A 227 -7.86 10.60 14.59
C LEU A 227 -7.38 9.18 14.28
N LEU A 228 -6.27 8.73 14.88
CA LEU A 228 -5.76 7.37 14.68
C LEU A 228 -6.73 6.31 15.22
N ALA A 229 -7.34 6.54 16.40
CA ALA A 229 -8.35 5.64 16.95
C ALA A 229 -9.55 5.51 16.00
N LYS A 230 -10.04 6.63 15.43
CA LYS A 230 -11.11 6.62 14.42
C LYS A 230 -10.67 5.88 13.15
N ALA A 231 -9.44 6.13 12.67
CA ALA A 231 -8.89 5.46 11.50
C ALA A 231 -8.81 3.94 11.70
N GLN A 232 -8.41 3.47 12.88
CA GLN A 232 -8.37 2.04 13.22
C GLN A 232 -9.75 1.37 13.24
N CYS A 233 -10.82 2.12 13.46
CA CYS A 233 -12.19 1.60 13.35
C CYS A 233 -12.67 1.48 11.91
N GLU A 234 -12.21 2.37 11.03
CA GLU A 234 -12.69 2.48 9.64
C GLU A 234 -11.81 1.71 8.64
N TYR A 235 -10.54 1.53 8.94
CA TYR A 235 -9.56 0.91 8.04
C TYR A 235 -8.94 -0.35 8.66
N TYR A 236 -8.68 -1.32 7.80
CA TYR A 236 -8.01 -2.57 8.19
C TYR A 236 -6.55 -2.34 8.57
N ILE A 237 -5.85 -1.48 7.80
CA ILE A 237 -4.49 -1.05 8.09
C ILE A 237 -4.33 0.45 7.86
N VAL A 238 -3.52 1.09 8.70
CA VAL A 238 -3.13 2.50 8.61
C VAL A 238 -1.61 2.57 8.46
N ILE A 239 -1.13 3.17 7.38
CA ILE A 239 0.29 3.43 7.12
C ILE A 239 0.53 4.93 7.26
N ILE A 240 1.58 5.33 7.97
CA ILE A 240 1.89 6.73 8.20
C ILE A 240 3.30 7.03 7.65
N ASP A 241 3.39 7.89 6.65
CA ASP A 241 4.66 8.44 6.17
C ASP A 241 5.14 9.54 7.12
N THR A 242 6.41 9.52 7.51
CA THR A 242 6.97 10.44 8.51
C THR A 242 8.23 11.14 7.98
N PRO A 243 8.63 12.30 8.57
CA PRO A 243 9.96 12.86 8.32
C PRO A 243 11.08 11.96 8.88
N PRO A 244 12.36 12.21 8.53
CA PRO A 244 13.49 11.44 9.07
C PRO A 244 13.72 11.75 10.56
N LEU A 245 14.05 10.71 11.34
CA LEU A 245 14.34 10.81 12.78
C LEU A 245 15.52 11.73 13.11
N GLY A 246 16.57 11.69 12.27
CA GLY A 246 17.80 12.43 12.55
C GLY A 246 17.69 13.95 12.42
N LEU A 247 16.57 14.49 11.92
CA LEU A 247 16.39 15.93 11.74
C LEU A 247 15.35 16.53 12.69
N TYR A 248 14.26 15.79 13.00
CA TYR A 248 13.11 16.33 13.72
C TYR A 248 12.53 15.29 14.67
N ALA A 249 12.01 15.75 15.80
CA ALA A 249 11.28 14.88 16.76
C ALA A 249 9.88 14.49 16.27
N ASP A 250 9.43 15.04 15.15
CA ASP A 250 8.11 14.80 14.56
C ASP A 250 7.88 13.29 14.33
N ALA A 251 8.90 12.58 13.79
CA ALA A 251 8.80 11.13 13.52
C ALA A 251 8.72 10.30 14.81
N GLN A 252 9.44 10.70 15.88
CA GLN A 252 9.32 10.05 17.19
C GLN A 252 7.91 10.22 17.76
N CYS A 253 7.33 11.42 17.64
CA CYS A 253 5.98 11.70 18.09
C CYS A 253 4.94 10.86 17.32
N VAL A 254 5.08 10.75 15.98
CA VAL A 254 4.20 9.90 15.16
C VAL A 254 4.37 8.43 15.52
N ALA A 255 5.60 7.94 15.66
CA ALA A 255 5.89 6.55 16.01
C ALA A 255 5.34 6.19 17.40
N PHE A 256 5.47 7.07 18.38
CA PHE A 256 4.84 6.92 19.71
C PHE A 256 3.32 6.73 19.59
N ARG A 257 2.65 7.53 18.76
CA ARG A 257 1.19 7.45 18.56
C ARG A 257 0.78 6.22 17.77
N ALA A 258 1.60 5.77 16.83
CA ALA A 258 1.37 4.56 16.05
C ALA A 258 1.67 3.28 16.86
N ALA A 259 2.48 3.39 17.92
CA ALA A 259 3.06 2.32 18.72
C ALA A 259 4.07 1.43 17.97
N ASP A 260 4.04 1.39 16.65
CA ASP A 260 4.85 0.52 15.81
C ASP A 260 5.50 1.30 14.65
N ALA A 261 6.77 1.01 14.36
CA ALA A 261 7.51 1.66 13.29
C ALA A 261 8.33 0.66 12.46
N LEU A 262 8.32 0.84 11.14
CA LEU A 262 9.24 0.21 10.20
C LEU A 262 10.35 1.20 9.86
N LEU A 263 11.60 0.80 10.09
CA LEU A 263 12.76 1.63 9.80
C LEU A 263 13.27 1.36 8.37
N VAL A 264 13.28 2.37 7.53
CA VAL A 264 13.85 2.30 6.18
C VAL A 264 15.29 2.78 6.23
N THR A 265 16.18 2.02 5.62
CA THR A 265 17.60 2.37 5.43
C THR A 265 17.92 2.32 3.94
N ARG A 266 18.95 3.01 3.51
CA ARG A 266 19.39 2.98 2.11
C ARG A 266 20.78 2.38 2.00
N GLN A 267 20.91 1.37 1.14
CA GLN A 267 22.16 0.69 0.86
C GLN A 267 23.23 1.70 0.41
N HIS A 268 24.45 1.54 0.88
CA HIS A 268 25.61 2.41 0.61
C HIS A 268 25.46 3.89 1.04
N GLN A 269 24.36 4.26 1.75
CA GLN A 269 24.16 5.63 2.25
C GLN A 269 23.94 5.69 3.76
N THR A 270 23.06 4.83 4.30
CA THR A 270 22.78 4.82 5.74
C THR A 270 23.94 4.20 6.50
N ARG A 271 24.47 4.92 7.47
CA ARG A 271 25.52 4.40 8.37
C ARG A 271 24.88 3.54 9.45
N LEU A 272 25.56 2.47 9.84
CA LEU A 272 25.09 1.59 10.92
C LEU A 272 24.83 2.38 12.22
N ALA A 273 25.73 3.29 12.59
CA ALA A 273 25.56 4.13 13.77
C ALA A 273 24.30 5.00 13.74
N ASP A 274 23.88 5.48 12.56
CA ASP A 274 22.66 6.27 12.41
C ASP A 274 21.43 5.37 12.54
N THR A 275 21.49 4.14 12.00
CA THR A 275 20.45 3.11 12.17
C THR A 275 20.28 2.75 13.66
N GLU A 276 21.37 2.47 14.36
CA GLU A 276 21.36 2.17 15.80
C GLU A 276 20.79 3.32 16.63
N ARG A 277 21.14 4.56 16.28
CA ARG A 277 20.57 5.76 16.92
C ARG A 277 19.07 5.82 16.67
N ALA A 278 18.62 5.64 15.43
CA ALA A 278 17.20 5.66 15.08
C ALA A 278 16.40 4.59 15.84
N VAL A 279 16.96 3.38 16.01
CA VAL A 279 16.33 2.33 16.82
C VAL A 279 16.23 2.74 18.30
N ARG A 280 17.29 3.32 18.86
CA ARG A 280 17.24 3.85 20.24
C ARG A 280 16.19 4.94 20.38
N ASP A 281 16.19 5.92 19.49
CA ASP A 281 15.25 7.06 19.51
C ASP A 281 13.78 6.59 19.47
N LEU A 282 13.48 5.56 18.65
CA LEU A 282 12.16 4.95 18.59
C LEU A 282 11.80 4.19 19.86
N THR A 283 12.76 3.42 20.42
CA THR A 283 12.57 2.66 21.65
C THR A 283 12.33 3.60 22.85
N ASP A 284 13.12 4.66 22.96
CA ASP A 284 12.97 5.70 23.99
C ASP A 284 11.62 6.43 23.86
N ALA A 285 11.12 6.59 22.64
CA ALA A 285 9.76 7.06 22.37
C ALA A 285 8.67 6.00 22.63
N SER A 286 8.99 4.83 23.20
CA SER A 286 8.06 3.71 23.45
C SER A 286 7.40 3.19 22.15
N ALA A 287 8.03 3.37 21.02
CA ALA A 287 7.62 2.79 19.74
C ALA A 287 8.41 1.49 19.48
N ARG A 288 7.71 0.43 19.11
CA ARG A 288 8.35 -0.84 18.76
C ARG A 288 8.84 -0.80 17.31
N VAL A 289 10.12 -1.10 17.09
CA VAL A 289 10.66 -1.32 15.75
C VAL A 289 10.27 -2.71 15.29
N VAL A 290 9.36 -2.81 14.30
CA VAL A 290 8.84 -4.08 13.79
C VAL A 290 9.81 -4.74 12.81
N GLY A 291 10.74 -3.98 12.28
CA GLY A 291 11.79 -4.43 11.38
C GLY A 291 12.55 -3.28 10.75
N THR A 292 13.61 -3.63 10.03
CA THR A 292 14.37 -2.71 9.19
C THR A 292 14.30 -3.17 7.74
N LEU A 293 14.02 -2.25 6.84
CA LEU A 293 13.97 -2.48 5.41
C LEU A 293 15.14 -1.76 4.76
N MET A 294 15.95 -2.49 4.00
CA MET A 294 17.04 -1.90 3.23
C MET A 294 16.59 -1.62 1.79
N ASN A 295 16.52 -0.35 1.45
CA ASN A 295 16.24 0.12 0.09
C ASN A 295 17.54 0.13 -0.71
N THR A 296 17.52 -0.51 -1.86
CA THR A 296 18.68 -0.67 -2.75
C THR A 296 18.72 0.31 -3.92
N TYR A 297 17.73 1.20 -4.00
CA TYR A 297 17.60 2.21 -5.06
C TYR A 297 18.15 3.57 -4.68
#